data_16ceecd53bb3f80eb4e4a2d08f830b92
#
_entry.id   16ceecd53bb3f80eb4e4a2d08f830b92
#
_cell.length_a   1.000
_cell.length_b   1.000
_cell.length_c   1.000
_cell.angle_alpha   90.00
_cell.angle_beta   90.00
_cell.angle_gamma   90.00
#
_symmetry.space_group_name_H-M   'P 1'
#
loop_
_entity.id
_entity.type
_entity.pdbx_description
1 polymer ?
#
loop_
_entity_poly.entity_id
_entity_poly.type
_entity_poly.pdbx_seq_one_letter_code
_entity_poly.pdbx_strand_id
1 'polypeptide(L)'
;MFGGIPVKEVDQLVEYWEAFPKLKDAIFEKTSDEYLSVKCDDIRTAIKSHVSLENYKRVFSNAFSDFYENLKNDLIEEILDVSPEHEKEKLSEDIFARIENVKIADKYKAYQILSDNWDVISTDLEMIQTEGFEVINQVDPNMIQKKKEANDDEVPEVQDGWKGHILPFELVQREILTEDFNEIHAIEKRLMEITSSYAEIIDSLDAEERDSSVLNDTNDAFVVKEVRSFVAEALSDVESDEINALKKYLELSKKKEKLDYINNCDVVKWHLIEQGADGTYKKGSARNRIMELQRSYEFPEDTFEYKIMTVLSLMEEEKQAKKDLKQKSEDLHIKTKETIENLDEDKSLYLLELKWIKPLVDSIFAIPDEIIEELISKVIHLYDKYSTTFSDIENQIENKSEILSNMFDELVGNTYDIEGLSELKKILGVE
;
A
#
# COMPACT_ATOMS: atom_id res chain seq x y z
N MET A 1 24.58 35.21 -18.38
CA MET A 1 24.41 34.06 -19.26
C MET A 1 25.45 32.97 -18.94
N PHE A 2 25.30 32.16 -17.93
CA PHE A 2 26.09 30.92 -17.72
C PHE A 2 25.38 30.11 -16.63
N GLY A 3 24.33 29.40 -17.06
CA GLY A 3 23.74 28.33 -16.28
C GLY A 3 24.02 27.04 -17.03
N GLY A 4 24.73 26.13 -16.44
CA GLY A 4 25.02 24.83 -16.99
C GLY A 4 25.82 24.01 -15.99
N ILE A 5 25.77 22.71 -16.16
CA ILE A 5 26.50 21.76 -15.32
C ILE A 5 27.97 21.78 -15.72
N PRO A 6 28.92 21.98 -14.79
CA PRO A 6 30.34 21.96 -15.11
C PRO A 6 30.77 20.61 -15.68
N VAL A 7 31.49 20.64 -16.82
CA VAL A 7 32.03 19.42 -17.48
C VAL A 7 32.76 18.54 -16.47
N LYS A 8 33.54 19.14 -15.57
CA LYS A 8 34.32 18.41 -14.55
C LYS A 8 33.46 17.57 -13.62
N GLU A 9 32.25 18.02 -13.26
CA GLU A 9 31.36 17.26 -12.38
C GLU A 9 30.70 16.08 -13.11
N VAL A 10 30.33 16.29 -14.37
CA VAL A 10 29.82 15.17 -15.20
C VAL A 10 30.94 14.14 -15.48
N ASP A 11 32.19 14.60 -15.65
CA ASP A 11 33.33 13.72 -15.87
C ASP A 11 33.72 12.92 -14.60
N GLN A 12 33.29 13.30 -13.41
CA GLN A 12 33.45 12.48 -12.21
C GLN A 12 32.65 11.16 -12.30
N LEU A 13 31.67 11.08 -13.17
CA LEU A 13 30.89 9.87 -13.42
C LEU A 13 31.51 8.99 -14.54
N VAL A 14 32.83 9.05 -14.72
CA VAL A 14 33.55 8.40 -15.82
C VAL A 14 33.25 6.88 -15.90
N GLU A 15 33.19 6.20 -14.76
CA GLU A 15 32.91 4.75 -14.71
C GLU A 15 31.58 4.39 -15.35
N TYR A 16 30.55 5.24 -15.15
CA TYR A 16 29.24 5.06 -15.79
C TYR A 16 29.31 5.32 -17.30
N TRP A 17 30.07 6.34 -17.73
CA TRP A 17 30.21 6.65 -19.16
C TRP A 17 30.99 5.57 -19.92
N GLU A 18 31.90 4.90 -19.24
CA GLU A 18 32.62 3.73 -19.80
C GLU A 18 31.74 2.48 -19.83
N ALA A 19 30.85 2.29 -18.85
CA ALA A 19 29.90 1.19 -18.82
C ALA A 19 28.75 1.38 -19.80
N PHE A 20 28.30 2.63 -19.99
CA PHE A 20 27.18 2.99 -20.85
C PHE A 20 27.59 3.90 -22.02
N PRO A 21 28.22 3.33 -23.08
CA PRO A 21 28.71 4.13 -24.18
C PRO A 21 27.63 4.98 -24.84
N LYS A 22 27.98 6.24 -25.18
CA LYS A 22 27.11 7.25 -25.81
C LYS A 22 25.95 7.76 -24.92
N LEU A 23 25.75 7.24 -23.71
CA LEU A 23 24.71 7.71 -22.81
C LEU A 23 24.95 9.17 -22.40
N LYS A 24 26.20 9.53 -22.09
CA LYS A 24 26.58 10.92 -21.79
C LYS A 24 26.14 11.87 -22.88
N ASP A 25 26.43 11.55 -24.15
CA ASP A 25 26.11 12.39 -25.32
C ASP A 25 24.59 12.42 -25.60
N ALA A 26 23.85 11.41 -25.15
CA ALA A 26 22.39 11.38 -25.26
C ALA A 26 21.71 12.30 -24.25
N ILE A 27 22.27 12.43 -23.03
CA ILE A 27 21.71 13.23 -21.94
C ILE A 27 22.16 14.69 -22.00
N PHE A 28 23.44 14.92 -22.32
CA PHE A 28 24.07 16.25 -22.26
C PHE A 28 24.44 16.80 -23.63
N GLU A 29 24.37 18.10 -23.75
CA GLU A 29 24.94 18.86 -24.87
C GLU A 29 25.92 19.91 -24.38
N LYS A 30 26.91 20.22 -25.20
CA LYS A 30 27.95 21.18 -24.89
C LYS A 30 27.45 22.58 -25.16
N THR A 31 27.33 23.39 -24.10
CA THR A 31 27.00 24.83 -24.22
C THR A 31 28.23 25.70 -24.33
N SER A 32 29.35 25.27 -23.71
CA SER A 32 30.67 25.89 -23.83
C SER A 32 31.77 24.86 -23.53
N ASP A 33 33.05 25.25 -23.58
CA ASP A 33 34.16 24.34 -23.22
C ASP A 33 34.12 23.90 -21.76
N GLU A 34 33.47 24.65 -20.88
CA GLU A 34 33.42 24.41 -19.44
C GLU A 34 32.06 23.89 -18.93
N TYR A 35 30.99 24.04 -19.74
CA TYR A 35 29.62 23.75 -19.28
C TYR A 35 28.82 22.90 -20.26
N LEU A 36 27.94 22.07 -19.70
CA LEU A 36 26.97 21.22 -20.38
C LEU A 36 25.55 21.61 -19.99
N SER A 37 24.60 21.46 -20.89
CA SER A 37 23.16 21.48 -20.60
C SER A 37 22.53 20.10 -20.78
N VAL A 38 21.40 19.85 -20.11
CA VAL A 38 20.62 18.63 -20.30
C VAL A 38 19.73 18.81 -21.54
N LYS A 39 19.68 17.78 -22.40
CA LYS A 39 18.91 17.77 -23.66
C LYS A 39 17.47 17.34 -23.51
N CYS A 40 17.16 16.60 -22.44
CA CYS A 40 15.89 15.90 -22.28
C CYS A 40 15.08 16.54 -21.16
N ASP A 41 13.75 16.57 -21.31
CA ASP A 41 12.83 17.07 -20.30
C ASP A 41 12.68 16.07 -19.13
N ASP A 42 12.82 14.77 -19.39
CA ASP A 42 12.80 13.71 -18.38
C ASP A 42 14.09 12.88 -18.46
N ILE A 43 15.00 13.19 -17.54
CA ILE A 43 16.29 12.50 -17.38
C ILE A 43 16.12 11.02 -17.11
N ARG A 44 15.17 10.66 -16.23
CA ARG A 44 14.93 9.27 -15.83
C ARG A 44 14.52 8.42 -17.03
N THR A 45 13.55 8.87 -17.80
CA THR A 45 13.08 8.16 -18.99
C THR A 45 14.15 8.10 -20.07
N ALA A 46 14.89 9.19 -20.28
CA ALA A 46 15.98 9.23 -21.26
C ALA A 46 17.10 8.22 -20.94
N ILE A 47 17.48 8.10 -19.67
CA ILE A 47 18.47 7.11 -19.23
C ILE A 47 17.88 5.70 -19.40
N LYS A 48 16.72 5.40 -18.82
CA LYS A 48 16.15 4.05 -18.81
C LYS A 48 15.88 3.48 -20.20
N SER A 49 15.57 4.31 -21.17
CA SER A 49 15.30 3.89 -22.56
C SER A 49 16.55 3.76 -23.43
N HIS A 50 17.73 4.07 -22.91
CA HIS A 50 18.94 4.08 -23.73
C HIS A 50 19.47 2.66 -23.99
N VAL A 51 19.79 2.36 -25.24
CA VAL A 51 20.20 1.01 -25.70
C VAL A 51 21.43 0.44 -24.97
N SER A 52 22.34 1.29 -24.46
CA SER A 52 23.51 0.82 -23.72
C SER A 52 23.14 0.15 -22.38
N LEU A 53 22.03 0.54 -21.76
CA LEU A 53 21.54 -0.06 -20.53
C LEU A 53 20.97 -1.46 -20.79
N GLU A 54 20.20 -1.63 -21.85
CA GLU A 54 19.72 -2.95 -22.27
C GLU A 54 20.88 -3.90 -22.57
N ASN A 55 21.90 -3.38 -23.27
CA ASN A 55 23.10 -4.16 -23.52
C ASN A 55 23.84 -4.55 -22.25
N TYR A 56 23.95 -3.63 -21.28
CA TYR A 56 24.58 -3.90 -19.98
C TYR A 56 23.81 -4.98 -19.20
N LYS A 57 22.49 -4.84 -19.09
CA LYS A 57 21.62 -5.85 -18.46
C LYS A 57 21.77 -7.22 -19.12
N ARG A 58 21.85 -7.24 -20.44
CA ARG A 58 22.06 -8.49 -21.20
C ARG A 58 23.43 -9.12 -20.93
N VAL A 59 24.50 -8.33 -20.85
CA VAL A 59 25.85 -8.82 -20.50
C VAL A 59 25.84 -9.41 -19.10
N PHE A 60 25.24 -8.72 -18.14
CA PHE A 60 25.08 -9.21 -16.77
C PHE A 60 24.27 -10.51 -16.71
N SER A 61 23.09 -10.54 -17.34
CA SER A 61 22.23 -11.72 -17.38
C SER A 61 22.92 -12.92 -18.03
N ASN A 62 23.72 -12.70 -19.08
CA ASN A 62 24.49 -13.77 -19.70
C ASN A 62 25.59 -14.32 -18.76
N ALA A 63 26.24 -13.46 -17.95
CA ALA A 63 27.24 -13.90 -16.99
C ALA A 63 26.66 -14.79 -15.88
N PHE A 64 25.38 -14.62 -15.56
CA PHE A 64 24.65 -15.37 -14.53
C PHE A 64 23.61 -16.34 -15.10
N SER A 65 23.66 -16.66 -16.38
CA SER A 65 22.59 -17.42 -17.06
C SER A 65 22.37 -18.83 -16.52
N ASP A 66 23.41 -19.47 -16.00
CA ASP A 66 23.40 -20.82 -15.42
C ASP A 66 23.48 -20.81 -13.88
N PHE A 67 23.53 -19.63 -13.27
CA PHE A 67 23.76 -19.48 -11.83
C PHE A 67 22.65 -20.14 -10.99
N TYR A 68 21.41 -19.98 -11.41
CA TYR A 68 20.26 -20.60 -10.73
C TYR A 68 20.34 -22.14 -10.74
N GLU A 69 20.62 -22.73 -11.90
CA GLU A 69 20.72 -24.19 -12.04
C GLU A 69 21.93 -24.75 -11.25
N ASN A 70 23.05 -24.03 -11.24
CA ASN A 70 24.21 -24.44 -10.46
C ASN A 70 23.89 -24.42 -8.96
N LEU A 71 23.26 -23.36 -8.45
CA LEU A 71 22.81 -23.30 -7.06
C LEU A 71 21.86 -24.44 -6.70
N LYS A 72 20.93 -24.77 -7.60
CA LYS A 72 19.99 -25.87 -7.39
C LYS A 72 20.71 -27.20 -7.27
N ASN A 73 21.61 -27.51 -8.20
CA ASN A 73 22.38 -28.73 -8.16
C ASN A 73 23.26 -28.81 -6.90
N ASP A 74 23.94 -27.73 -6.56
CA ASP A 74 24.90 -27.70 -5.45
C ASP A 74 24.24 -27.72 -4.05
N LEU A 75 23.05 -27.11 -3.91
CA LEU A 75 22.41 -26.93 -2.60
C LEU A 75 21.19 -27.85 -2.37
N ILE A 76 20.46 -28.20 -3.43
CA ILE A 76 19.20 -28.95 -3.30
C ILE A 76 19.40 -30.43 -3.62
N GLU A 77 20.10 -30.76 -4.71
CA GLU A 77 20.26 -32.17 -5.12
C GLU A 77 21.21 -32.95 -4.22
N GLU A 78 22.22 -32.26 -3.66
CA GLU A 78 23.21 -32.86 -2.73
C GLU A 78 23.03 -32.41 -1.27
N ILE A 79 21.83 -32.02 -0.87
CA ILE A 79 21.49 -31.34 0.39
C ILE A 79 22.08 -32.01 1.65
N LEU A 80 22.19 -33.34 1.67
CA LEU A 80 22.71 -34.08 2.83
C LEU A 80 24.24 -34.15 2.87
N ASP A 81 24.92 -33.93 1.74
CA ASP A 81 26.38 -34.09 1.60
C ASP A 81 27.13 -32.75 1.47
N VAL A 82 26.42 -31.65 1.29
CA VAL A 82 26.95 -30.30 1.13
C VAL A 82 27.69 -29.84 2.41
N SER A 83 28.91 -29.34 2.27
CA SER A 83 29.60 -28.64 3.35
C SER A 83 29.29 -27.15 3.29
N PRO A 84 28.56 -26.56 4.27
CA PRO A 84 28.16 -25.16 4.19
C PRO A 84 29.31 -24.17 4.04
N GLU A 85 30.45 -24.41 4.75
CA GLU A 85 31.61 -23.53 4.68
C GLU A 85 32.31 -23.59 3.32
N HIS A 86 32.51 -24.81 2.79
CA HIS A 86 33.15 -25.00 1.49
C HIS A 86 32.31 -24.46 0.35
N GLU A 87 30.99 -24.66 0.41
CA GLU A 87 30.08 -24.19 -0.64
C GLU A 87 29.97 -22.66 -0.65
N LYS A 88 29.98 -22.00 0.51
CA LYS A 88 30.03 -20.53 0.57
C LYS A 88 31.30 -19.98 -0.11
N GLU A 89 32.46 -20.61 0.11
CA GLU A 89 33.71 -20.21 -0.54
C GLU A 89 33.64 -20.38 -2.05
N LYS A 90 33.21 -21.57 -2.50
CA LYS A 90 33.01 -21.88 -3.94
C LYS A 90 32.07 -20.88 -4.62
N LEU A 91 30.92 -20.60 -4.03
CA LEU A 91 29.96 -19.63 -4.57
C LEU A 91 30.50 -18.20 -4.59
N SER A 92 31.32 -17.82 -3.58
CA SER A 92 31.98 -16.51 -3.55
C SER A 92 32.97 -16.37 -4.72
N GLU A 93 33.77 -17.41 -4.97
CA GLU A 93 34.70 -17.44 -6.09
C GLU A 93 33.97 -17.41 -7.45
N ASP A 94 32.89 -18.18 -7.60
CA ASP A 94 32.06 -18.18 -8.81
C ASP A 94 31.44 -16.81 -9.08
N ILE A 95 30.83 -16.15 -8.07
CA ILE A 95 30.27 -14.81 -8.22
C ILE A 95 31.37 -13.81 -8.63
N PHE A 96 32.56 -13.87 -8.00
CA PHE A 96 33.65 -12.98 -8.36
C PHE A 96 34.13 -13.17 -9.81
N ALA A 97 34.25 -14.43 -10.25
CA ALA A 97 34.64 -14.75 -11.62
C ALA A 97 33.60 -14.25 -12.65
N ARG A 98 32.32 -14.38 -12.35
CA ARG A 98 31.22 -13.90 -13.22
C ARG A 98 31.20 -12.38 -13.36
N ILE A 99 31.45 -11.65 -12.27
CA ILE A 99 31.45 -10.19 -12.24
C ILE A 99 32.72 -9.57 -12.82
N GLU A 100 33.84 -10.28 -12.83
CA GLU A 100 35.15 -9.74 -13.26
C GLU A 100 35.10 -9.02 -14.61
N ASN A 101 34.26 -9.49 -15.53
CA ASN A 101 34.11 -8.91 -16.86
C ASN A 101 32.90 -7.98 -17.00
N VAL A 102 32.17 -7.72 -15.93
CA VAL A 102 31.00 -6.81 -15.92
C VAL A 102 31.45 -5.47 -15.35
N LYS A 103 31.54 -4.46 -16.24
CA LYS A 103 31.96 -3.12 -15.82
C LYS A 103 31.05 -2.56 -14.73
N ILE A 104 31.63 -1.80 -13.81
CA ILE A 104 30.95 -1.07 -12.72
C ILE A 104 30.19 -1.94 -11.71
N ALA A 105 29.97 -3.22 -11.98
CA ALA A 105 29.40 -4.13 -11.01
C ALA A 105 30.40 -4.39 -9.87
N ASP A 106 29.97 -4.08 -8.63
CA ASP A 106 30.82 -4.29 -7.45
C ASP A 106 30.69 -5.74 -6.97
N LYS A 107 31.81 -6.47 -7.08
CA LYS A 107 31.89 -7.85 -6.60
C LYS A 107 31.68 -7.99 -5.10
N TYR A 108 32.04 -6.99 -4.30
CA TYR A 108 31.84 -7.02 -2.86
C TYR A 108 30.38 -6.80 -2.47
N LYS A 109 29.64 -6.03 -3.26
CA LYS A 109 28.19 -5.91 -3.12
C LYS A 109 27.48 -7.24 -3.39
N ALA A 110 27.88 -7.95 -4.46
CA ALA A 110 27.37 -9.28 -4.75
C ALA A 110 27.75 -10.31 -3.68
N TYR A 111 28.97 -10.22 -3.13
CA TYR A 111 29.38 -11.04 -1.98
C TYR A 111 28.56 -10.74 -0.73
N GLN A 112 28.24 -9.47 -0.46
CA GLN A 112 27.37 -9.10 0.65
C GLN A 112 25.98 -9.71 0.50
N ILE A 113 25.40 -9.67 -0.71
CA ILE A 113 24.12 -10.33 -1.01
C ILE A 113 24.20 -11.84 -0.72
N LEU A 114 25.26 -12.50 -1.17
CA LEU A 114 25.48 -13.91 -0.83
C LEU A 114 25.56 -14.10 0.69
N SER A 115 26.35 -13.29 1.38
CA SER A 115 26.54 -13.42 2.83
C SER A 115 25.25 -13.23 3.62
N ASP A 116 24.43 -12.24 3.24
CA ASP A 116 23.16 -11.95 3.91
C ASP A 116 22.14 -13.08 3.75
N ASN A 117 22.15 -13.77 2.60
CA ASN A 117 21.27 -14.93 2.36
C ASN A 117 21.86 -16.22 2.95
N TRP A 118 23.19 -16.31 3.07
CA TRP A 118 23.88 -17.54 3.46
C TRP A 118 23.61 -17.96 4.91
N ASP A 119 23.41 -17.03 5.80
CA ASP A 119 23.16 -17.34 7.22
C ASP A 119 21.89 -18.17 7.40
N VAL A 120 20.85 -17.91 6.58
CA VAL A 120 19.63 -18.71 6.57
C VAL A 120 19.90 -20.09 5.97
N ILE A 121 20.58 -20.14 4.82
CA ILE A 121 20.88 -21.38 4.10
C ILE A 121 21.73 -22.31 4.97
N SER A 122 22.82 -21.81 5.55
CA SER A 122 23.73 -22.61 6.38
C SER A 122 23.06 -23.15 7.64
N THR A 123 22.23 -22.34 8.30
CA THR A 123 21.49 -22.76 9.50
C THR A 123 20.52 -23.91 9.17
N ASP A 124 19.75 -23.75 8.09
CA ASP A 124 18.81 -24.79 7.67
C ASP A 124 19.54 -26.07 7.22
N LEU A 125 20.64 -25.95 6.48
CA LEU A 125 21.49 -27.09 6.08
C LEU A 125 22.02 -27.86 7.28
N GLU A 126 22.55 -27.17 8.30
CA GLU A 126 23.05 -27.78 9.54
C GLU A 126 21.92 -28.55 10.27
N MET A 127 20.70 -27.97 10.32
CA MET A 127 19.54 -28.64 10.90
C MET A 127 19.19 -29.92 10.12
N ILE A 128 19.06 -29.82 8.78
CA ILE A 128 18.72 -30.95 7.92
C ILE A 128 19.77 -32.07 8.03
N GLN A 129 21.05 -31.73 8.06
CA GLN A 129 22.14 -32.71 8.16
C GLN A 129 22.25 -33.36 9.55
N THR A 130 21.86 -32.63 10.60
CA THR A 130 21.92 -33.11 11.98
C THR A 130 20.70 -33.96 12.36
N GLU A 131 19.51 -33.52 11.95
CA GLU A 131 18.23 -34.11 12.37
C GLU A 131 17.60 -35.01 11.28
N GLY A 132 18.11 -34.95 10.05
CA GLY A 132 17.60 -35.70 8.89
C GLY A 132 16.63 -34.87 8.05
N PHE A 133 16.39 -35.35 6.82
CA PHE A 133 15.57 -34.63 5.83
C PHE A 133 14.12 -34.32 6.31
N GLU A 134 13.56 -35.21 7.15
CA GLU A 134 12.20 -35.06 7.64
C GLU A 134 11.96 -33.83 8.53
N VAL A 135 13.06 -33.18 9.02
CA VAL A 135 12.95 -31.96 9.81
C VAL A 135 12.33 -30.79 9.00
N ILE A 136 12.39 -30.84 7.67
CA ILE A 136 11.77 -29.85 6.78
C ILE A 136 10.25 -29.81 6.97
N ASN A 137 9.64 -30.96 7.27
CA ASN A 137 8.19 -31.11 7.48
C ASN A 137 7.78 -30.90 8.95
N GLN A 138 8.70 -30.44 9.80
CA GLN A 138 8.42 -30.24 11.23
C GLN A 138 7.81 -28.84 11.47
N VAL A 139 6.90 -28.80 12.45
CA VAL A 139 6.22 -27.58 12.88
C VAL A 139 6.37 -27.42 14.38
N ASP A 140 6.83 -26.25 14.82
CA ASP A 140 7.04 -25.89 16.20
C ASP A 140 5.90 -25.03 16.78
N PRO A 141 5.64 -25.10 18.09
CA PRO A 141 4.84 -24.11 18.78
C PRO A 141 5.45 -22.72 18.65
N ASN A 142 4.66 -21.74 18.21
CA ASN A 142 5.10 -20.35 18.21
C ASN A 142 4.91 -19.75 19.62
N MET A 143 6.01 -19.56 20.34
CA MET A 143 5.97 -18.99 21.69
C MET A 143 6.17 -17.48 21.65
N ILE A 144 5.22 -16.72 22.20
CA ILE A 144 5.29 -15.26 22.30
C ILE A 144 5.27 -14.79 23.76
N GLN A 145 5.96 -13.71 24.04
CA GLN A 145 5.89 -13.05 25.33
C GLN A 145 4.71 -12.10 25.40
N LYS A 146 3.77 -12.32 26.32
CA LYS A 146 2.69 -11.35 26.57
C LYS A 146 3.24 -10.05 27.14
N LYS A 147 2.55 -8.93 26.83
CA LYS A 147 2.88 -7.64 27.45
C LYS A 147 2.79 -7.78 28.97
N LYS A 148 3.85 -7.31 29.66
CA LYS A 148 3.94 -7.32 31.11
C LYS A 148 2.77 -6.52 31.73
N GLU A 149 1.97 -7.17 32.54
CA GLU A 149 1.00 -6.45 33.41
C GLU A 149 1.75 -5.88 34.64
N ALA A 150 1.21 -4.79 35.20
CA ALA A 150 1.93 -3.96 36.19
C ALA A 150 2.38 -4.70 37.47
N ASN A 151 1.97 -5.95 37.70
CA ASN A 151 2.25 -6.74 38.89
C ASN A 151 2.96 -8.07 38.64
N ASP A 152 3.43 -8.36 37.41
CA ASP A 152 4.09 -9.62 37.12
C ASP A 152 5.62 -9.48 37.22
N ASP A 153 6.27 -10.36 37.98
CA ASP A 153 7.74 -10.41 38.09
C ASP A 153 8.39 -11.02 36.84
N GLU A 154 7.70 -11.93 36.14
CA GLU A 154 8.14 -12.56 34.89
C GLU A 154 7.09 -12.36 33.80
N VAL A 155 7.55 -12.19 32.54
CA VAL A 155 6.66 -12.12 31.37
C VAL A 155 6.30 -13.54 30.98
N PRO A 156 5.03 -13.98 31.09
CA PRO A 156 4.65 -15.34 30.75
C PRO A 156 4.74 -15.56 29.22
N GLU A 157 5.44 -16.62 28.84
CA GLU A 157 5.39 -17.12 27.46
C GLU A 157 4.11 -17.90 27.23
N VAL A 158 3.43 -17.60 26.13
CA VAL A 158 2.22 -18.30 25.71
C VAL A 158 2.36 -18.75 24.26
N GLN A 159 1.79 -19.90 23.96
CA GLN A 159 1.73 -20.35 22.59
C GLN A 159 0.72 -19.52 21.80
N ASP A 160 1.20 -18.94 20.69
CA ASP A 160 0.38 -18.22 19.71
C ASP A 160 0.50 -18.91 18.34
N GLY A 161 -0.24 -20.00 18.21
CA GLY A 161 -0.25 -20.81 17.00
C GLY A 161 1.01 -21.63 16.81
N TRP A 162 1.42 -21.79 15.55
CA TRP A 162 2.49 -22.66 15.07
C TRP A 162 3.40 -21.92 14.10
N LYS A 163 4.63 -22.37 13.97
CA LYS A 163 5.59 -21.92 12.94
C LYS A 163 6.29 -23.13 12.34
N GLY A 164 6.66 -23.05 11.09
CA GLY A 164 7.47 -24.10 10.49
C GLY A 164 8.88 -24.11 11.10
N HIS A 165 9.44 -25.29 11.29
CA HIS A 165 10.79 -25.43 11.81
C HIS A 165 11.81 -24.86 10.82
N ILE A 166 11.70 -25.25 9.56
CA ILE A 166 12.50 -24.76 8.44
C ILE A 166 11.67 -23.91 7.48
N LEU A 167 10.50 -24.39 7.04
CA LEU A 167 9.68 -23.74 6.04
C LEU A 167 8.79 -22.63 6.63
N PRO A 168 8.94 -21.35 6.22
CA PRO A 168 8.04 -20.29 6.67
C PRO A 168 6.60 -20.54 6.25
N PHE A 169 5.64 -20.33 7.14
CA PHE A 169 4.20 -20.49 6.86
C PHE A 169 3.77 -19.65 5.65
N GLU A 170 4.19 -18.40 5.57
CA GLU A 170 3.85 -17.51 4.47
C GLU A 170 4.28 -18.07 3.10
N LEU A 171 5.46 -18.69 3.02
CA LEU A 171 5.93 -19.32 1.79
C LEU A 171 5.00 -20.47 1.38
N VAL A 172 4.65 -21.34 2.31
CA VAL A 172 3.74 -22.48 2.05
C VAL A 172 2.35 -21.99 1.66
N GLN A 173 1.84 -20.97 2.33
CA GLN A 173 0.54 -20.36 2.03
C GLN A 173 0.50 -19.77 0.61
N ARG A 174 1.54 -19.01 0.25
CA ARG A 174 1.62 -18.38 -1.06
C ARG A 174 1.75 -19.40 -2.21
N GLU A 175 2.56 -20.43 -2.03
CA GLU A 175 2.94 -21.36 -3.11
C GLU A 175 2.03 -22.59 -3.20
N ILE A 176 1.55 -23.09 -2.07
CA ILE A 176 0.76 -24.33 -2.01
C ILE A 176 -0.72 -24.04 -1.73
N LEU A 177 -1.03 -23.11 -0.85
CA LEU A 177 -2.39 -22.74 -0.44
C LEU A 177 -2.82 -21.40 -1.07
N THR A 178 -2.46 -21.20 -2.32
CA THR A 178 -2.59 -19.93 -3.06
C THR A 178 -4.03 -19.41 -3.08
N GLU A 179 -5.04 -20.28 -3.17
CA GLU A 179 -6.45 -19.87 -3.19
C GLU A 179 -6.86 -19.27 -1.85
N ASP A 180 -6.61 -19.97 -0.75
CA ASP A 180 -6.94 -19.48 0.61
C ASP A 180 -6.16 -18.21 0.95
N PHE A 181 -4.89 -18.14 0.55
CA PHE A 181 -4.02 -16.97 0.73
C PHE A 181 -4.55 -15.74 -0.02
N ASN A 182 -4.92 -15.90 -1.28
CA ASN A 182 -5.48 -14.83 -2.11
C ASN A 182 -6.86 -14.36 -1.60
N GLU A 183 -7.69 -15.26 -1.06
CA GLU A 183 -8.96 -14.89 -0.46
C GLU A 183 -8.77 -13.97 0.76
N ILE A 184 -7.79 -14.27 1.62
CA ILE A 184 -7.45 -13.43 2.77
C ILE A 184 -6.98 -12.06 2.30
N HIS A 185 -6.06 -12.00 1.35
CA HIS A 185 -5.59 -10.73 0.80
C HIS A 185 -6.69 -9.91 0.11
N ALA A 186 -7.64 -10.57 -0.53
CA ALA A 186 -8.80 -9.88 -1.10
C ALA A 186 -9.67 -9.21 -0.01
N ILE A 187 -9.86 -9.89 1.13
CA ILE A 187 -10.60 -9.33 2.28
C ILE A 187 -9.80 -8.16 2.90
N GLU A 188 -8.49 -8.31 3.10
CA GLU A 188 -7.63 -7.24 3.61
C GLU A 188 -7.65 -6.01 2.72
N LYS A 189 -7.52 -6.21 1.41
CA LYS A 189 -7.63 -5.14 0.42
C LYS A 189 -8.99 -4.44 0.51
N ARG A 190 -10.08 -5.22 0.62
CA ARG A 190 -11.43 -4.65 0.75
C ARG A 190 -11.59 -3.83 2.03
N LEU A 191 -11.01 -4.25 3.15
CA LEU A 191 -10.99 -3.49 4.40
C LEU A 191 -10.24 -2.16 4.25
N MET A 192 -9.12 -2.13 3.51
CA MET A 192 -8.40 -0.90 3.20
C MET A 192 -9.25 0.05 2.31
N GLU A 193 -9.93 -0.50 1.30
CA GLU A 193 -10.84 0.27 0.45
C GLU A 193 -11.99 0.88 1.26
N ILE A 194 -12.59 0.13 2.19
CA ILE A 194 -13.64 0.63 3.10
C ILE A 194 -13.09 1.80 3.94
N THR A 195 -11.88 1.65 4.49
CA THR A 195 -11.24 2.72 5.27
C THR A 195 -11.02 3.98 4.42
N SER A 196 -10.56 3.83 3.17
CA SER A 196 -10.40 4.94 2.24
C SER A 196 -11.75 5.59 1.91
N SER A 197 -12.81 4.77 1.71
CA SER A 197 -14.16 5.27 1.44
C SER A 197 -14.71 6.10 2.61
N TYR A 198 -14.42 5.73 3.87
CA TYR A 198 -14.79 6.58 5.00
C TYR A 198 -14.12 7.96 4.94
N ALA A 199 -12.83 8.00 4.63
CA ALA A 199 -12.10 9.27 4.51
C ALA A 199 -12.66 10.12 3.36
N GLU A 200 -12.92 9.52 2.20
CA GLU A 200 -13.52 10.21 1.05
C GLU A 200 -14.91 10.78 1.36
N ILE A 201 -15.74 10.02 2.07
CA ILE A 201 -17.07 10.49 2.48
C ILE A 201 -16.93 11.66 3.47
N ILE A 202 -16.05 11.56 4.48
CA ILE A 202 -15.78 12.64 5.44
C ILE A 202 -15.31 13.90 4.71
N ASP A 203 -14.41 13.77 3.73
CA ASP A 203 -13.91 14.91 2.94
C ASP A 203 -15.00 15.55 2.08
N SER A 204 -15.99 14.78 1.65
CA SER A 204 -17.14 15.24 0.86
C SER A 204 -18.23 15.95 1.70
N LEU A 205 -18.17 15.90 3.03
CA LEU A 205 -19.12 16.55 3.93
C LEU A 205 -18.89 18.07 3.96
N ASP A 206 -19.98 18.82 3.91
CA ASP A 206 -19.94 20.26 4.14
C ASP A 206 -19.82 20.63 5.64
N ALA A 207 -19.77 21.91 5.95
CA ALA A 207 -19.57 22.37 7.33
C ALA A 207 -20.76 22.00 8.26
N GLU A 208 -22.00 22.04 7.74
CA GLU A 208 -23.21 21.72 8.53
C GLU A 208 -23.30 20.20 8.74
N GLU A 209 -22.97 19.40 7.72
CA GLU A 209 -22.92 17.95 7.78
C GLU A 209 -21.82 17.45 8.75
N ARG A 210 -20.68 18.13 8.81
CA ARG A 210 -19.58 17.81 9.76
C ARG A 210 -19.91 18.13 11.22
N ASP A 211 -20.74 19.12 11.47
CA ASP A 211 -21.21 19.47 12.82
C ASP A 211 -22.28 18.49 13.33
N SER A 212 -22.67 17.51 12.52
CA SER A 212 -23.62 16.48 12.93
C SER A 212 -23.03 15.50 13.94
N SER A 213 -23.85 14.86 14.74
CA SER A 213 -23.43 13.90 15.78
C SER A 213 -22.86 12.59 15.22
N VAL A 214 -22.88 12.36 13.90
CA VAL A 214 -22.42 11.10 13.28
C VAL A 214 -20.90 10.96 13.28
N LEU A 215 -20.16 12.06 13.45
CA LEU A 215 -18.70 12.06 13.58
C LEU A 215 -18.27 12.14 15.05
N ASN A 216 -17.04 11.76 15.31
CA ASN A 216 -16.39 11.95 16.61
C ASN A 216 -15.98 13.43 16.82
N ASP A 217 -15.51 13.77 18.02
CA ASP A 217 -15.13 15.13 18.40
C ASP A 217 -14.00 15.74 17.54
N THR A 218 -13.21 14.91 16.86
CA THR A 218 -12.12 15.34 15.98
C THR A 218 -12.54 15.39 14.50
N ASN A 219 -13.76 15.01 14.18
CA ASN A 219 -14.32 14.95 12.83
C ASN A 219 -13.50 14.09 11.83
N ASP A 220 -12.81 13.07 12.33
CA ASP A 220 -11.97 12.16 11.55
C ASP A 220 -12.48 10.71 11.49
N ALA A 221 -13.55 10.38 12.22
CA ALA A 221 -14.14 9.05 12.22
C ALA A 221 -15.65 9.06 12.50
N PHE A 222 -16.38 8.14 11.88
CA PHE A 222 -17.80 7.93 12.13
C PHE A 222 -18.05 7.17 13.44
N VAL A 223 -19.05 7.60 14.21
CA VAL A 223 -19.49 6.96 15.43
C VAL A 223 -20.62 5.98 15.12
N VAL A 224 -20.36 4.68 15.21
CA VAL A 224 -21.29 3.60 14.80
C VAL A 224 -22.69 3.77 15.41
N LYS A 225 -22.78 4.14 16.69
CA LYS A 225 -24.06 4.31 17.40
C LYS A 225 -24.85 5.48 16.80
N GLU A 226 -24.18 6.59 16.56
CA GLU A 226 -24.83 7.81 16.05
C GLU A 226 -25.21 7.66 14.58
N VAL A 227 -24.38 7.03 13.76
CA VAL A 227 -24.73 6.67 12.36
C VAL A 227 -26.00 5.82 12.33
N ARG A 228 -26.12 4.79 13.18
CA ARG A 228 -27.32 3.95 13.25
C ARG A 228 -28.56 4.72 13.72
N SER A 229 -28.39 5.62 14.68
CA SER A 229 -29.48 6.46 15.19
C SER A 229 -29.99 7.39 14.10
N PHE A 230 -29.07 8.07 13.41
CA PHE A 230 -29.40 8.97 12.29
C PHE A 230 -30.13 8.23 11.16
N VAL A 231 -29.61 7.08 10.72
CA VAL A 231 -30.25 6.29 9.64
C VAL A 231 -31.64 5.82 10.07
N ALA A 232 -31.82 5.39 11.33
CA ALA A 232 -33.13 4.97 11.83
C ALA A 232 -34.14 6.13 11.83
N GLU A 233 -33.71 7.34 12.18
CA GLU A 233 -34.51 8.56 12.14
C GLU A 233 -34.84 8.94 10.68
N ALA A 234 -33.85 9.06 9.82
CA ALA A 234 -34.03 9.38 8.39
C ALA A 234 -34.98 8.41 7.70
N LEU A 235 -34.88 7.10 7.97
CA LEU A 235 -35.79 6.11 7.42
C LEU A 235 -37.21 6.23 8.01
N SER A 236 -37.37 6.63 9.27
CA SER A 236 -38.68 6.83 9.90
C SER A 236 -39.44 7.99 9.31
N ASP A 237 -38.70 9.00 8.81
CA ASP A 237 -39.26 10.21 8.19
C ASP A 237 -39.58 10.03 6.71
N VAL A 238 -39.21 8.89 6.12
CA VAL A 238 -39.60 8.57 4.74
C VAL A 238 -41.11 8.48 4.62
N GLU A 239 -41.68 9.28 3.73
CA GLU A 239 -43.09 9.29 3.39
C GLU A 239 -43.32 8.81 1.94
N SER A 240 -44.32 8.00 1.76
CA SER A 240 -44.88 7.65 0.45
C SER A 240 -46.38 7.49 0.52
N ASP A 241 -47.05 7.53 -0.60
CA ASP A 241 -48.49 7.34 -0.64
C ASP A 241 -48.91 6.01 0.01
N GLU A 242 -48.15 4.92 -0.23
CA GLU A 242 -48.43 3.62 0.37
C GLU A 242 -48.17 3.63 1.91
N ILE A 243 -47.10 4.27 2.38
CA ILE A 243 -46.79 4.42 3.80
C ILE A 243 -47.90 5.24 4.49
N ASN A 244 -48.29 6.38 3.91
CA ASN A 244 -49.30 7.25 4.48
C ASN A 244 -50.68 6.57 4.51
N ALA A 245 -51.01 5.79 3.48
CA ALA A 245 -52.21 4.98 3.46
C ALA A 245 -52.21 3.88 4.53
N LEU A 246 -51.07 3.20 4.73
CA LEU A 246 -50.92 2.19 5.77
C LEU A 246 -50.98 2.80 7.17
N LYS A 247 -50.34 3.97 7.42
CA LYS A 247 -50.47 4.71 8.68
C LYS A 247 -51.92 5.00 9.01
N LYS A 248 -52.70 5.55 8.03
CA LYS A 248 -54.15 5.78 8.19
C LYS A 248 -54.93 4.49 8.48
N TYR A 249 -54.63 3.40 7.79
CA TYR A 249 -55.25 2.10 8.07
C TYR A 249 -55.00 1.62 9.51
N LEU A 250 -53.82 1.85 10.04
CA LEU A 250 -53.46 1.44 11.42
C LEU A 250 -54.22 2.28 12.51
N GLU A 251 -54.59 3.51 12.18
CA GLU A 251 -55.37 4.39 13.08
C GLU A 251 -56.84 3.94 13.18
N LEU A 252 -57.37 3.28 12.16
CA LEU A 252 -58.76 2.81 12.16
C LEU A 252 -58.95 1.72 13.24
N SER A 253 -60.01 1.92 14.08
CA SER A 253 -60.34 1.02 15.17
C SER A 253 -61.43 0.02 14.83
N LYS A 254 -62.45 0.45 14.05
CA LYS A 254 -63.62 -0.39 13.75
C LYS A 254 -63.43 -1.23 12.51
N LYS A 255 -63.87 -2.48 12.59
CA LYS A 255 -63.75 -3.45 11.50
C LYS A 255 -64.41 -2.93 10.18
N LYS A 256 -65.61 -2.33 10.28
CA LYS A 256 -66.32 -1.80 9.12
C LYS A 256 -65.52 -0.70 8.40
N GLU A 257 -64.98 0.23 9.17
CA GLU A 257 -64.15 1.32 8.65
C GLU A 257 -62.88 0.79 7.96
N LYS A 258 -62.26 -0.27 8.51
CA LYS A 258 -61.12 -0.93 7.89
C LYS A 258 -61.45 -1.59 6.55
N LEU A 259 -62.57 -2.32 6.48
CA LEU A 259 -63.00 -3.00 5.24
C LEU A 259 -63.41 -1.96 4.17
N ASP A 260 -64.11 -0.88 4.55
CA ASP A 260 -64.42 0.21 3.62
C ASP A 260 -63.11 0.90 3.13
N TYR A 261 -62.14 1.10 3.97
CA TYR A 261 -60.85 1.66 3.61
C TYR A 261 -60.07 0.78 2.64
N ILE A 262 -59.99 -0.53 2.89
CA ILE A 262 -59.34 -1.51 2.01
C ILE A 262 -59.93 -1.48 0.61
N ASN A 263 -61.23 -1.43 0.52
CA ASN A 263 -61.94 -1.44 -0.77
C ASN A 263 -61.78 -0.14 -1.59
N ASN A 264 -61.44 0.95 -0.93
CA ASN A 264 -61.32 2.29 -1.58
C ASN A 264 -59.85 2.77 -1.66
N CYS A 265 -58.87 1.96 -1.25
CA CYS A 265 -57.46 2.33 -1.25
C CYS A 265 -56.64 1.41 -2.18
N ASP A 266 -56.40 1.89 -3.41
CA ASP A 266 -55.68 1.16 -4.45
C ASP A 266 -54.14 1.38 -4.35
N VAL A 267 -53.70 2.32 -3.52
CA VAL A 267 -52.28 2.67 -3.35
C VAL A 267 -51.51 1.61 -2.60
N VAL A 268 -52.15 0.88 -1.68
CA VAL A 268 -51.55 -0.14 -0.86
C VAL A 268 -51.55 -1.48 -1.61
N LYS A 269 -50.40 -2.11 -1.65
CA LYS A 269 -50.23 -3.47 -2.19
C LYS A 269 -50.71 -4.50 -1.16
N TRP A 270 -52.01 -4.58 -0.91
CA TRP A 270 -52.62 -5.42 0.12
C TRP A 270 -52.25 -6.90 0.04
N HIS A 271 -51.93 -7.44 -1.14
CA HIS A 271 -51.53 -8.82 -1.35
C HIS A 271 -50.17 -9.17 -0.69
N LEU A 272 -49.37 -8.18 -0.32
CA LEU A 272 -48.10 -8.35 0.41
C LEU A 272 -48.26 -8.33 1.94
N ILE A 273 -49.50 -8.13 2.41
CA ILE A 273 -49.76 -8.01 3.85
C ILE A 273 -50.64 -9.20 4.27
N GLU A 274 -50.33 -9.79 5.42
CA GLU A 274 -51.06 -10.95 5.92
C GLU A 274 -52.49 -10.56 6.34
N GLN A 275 -53.47 -11.20 5.71
CA GLN A 275 -54.89 -11.00 6.00
C GLN A 275 -55.33 -11.87 7.18
N GLY A 276 -56.14 -11.30 8.04
CA GLY A 276 -56.80 -12.04 9.11
C GLY A 276 -58.06 -12.77 8.65
N ALA A 277 -58.50 -13.74 9.43
CA ALA A 277 -59.70 -14.51 9.11
C ALA A 277 -60.99 -13.65 9.02
N ASP A 278 -60.99 -12.45 9.51
CA ASP A 278 -62.08 -11.49 9.51
C ASP A 278 -62.08 -10.55 8.27
N GLY A 279 -61.19 -10.76 7.32
CA GLY A 279 -61.04 -9.96 6.11
C GLY A 279 -60.21 -8.67 6.28
N THR A 280 -59.81 -8.33 7.47
CA THR A 280 -58.91 -7.19 7.73
C THR A 280 -57.47 -7.63 7.70
N TYR A 281 -56.49 -6.72 7.59
CA TYR A 281 -55.07 -7.04 7.63
C TYR A 281 -54.50 -6.90 9.04
N LYS A 282 -53.57 -7.81 9.37
CA LYS A 282 -52.93 -7.82 10.71
C LYS A 282 -52.10 -6.55 10.91
N LYS A 283 -52.31 -5.88 12.06
CA LYS A 283 -51.55 -4.65 12.40
C LYS A 283 -50.06 -4.84 12.36
N GLY A 284 -49.55 -6.01 12.83
CA GLY A 284 -48.14 -6.33 12.80
C GLY A 284 -47.58 -6.40 11.38
N SER A 285 -48.29 -7.10 10.45
CA SER A 285 -47.88 -7.23 9.07
C SER A 285 -47.96 -5.90 8.31
N ALA A 286 -48.91 -5.04 8.62
CA ALA A 286 -49.01 -3.68 8.05
C ALA A 286 -47.82 -2.80 8.53
N ARG A 287 -47.43 -2.90 9.82
CA ARG A 287 -46.21 -2.22 10.33
C ARG A 287 -44.93 -2.77 9.70
N ASN A 288 -44.84 -4.09 9.52
CA ASN A 288 -43.67 -4.68 8.84
C ASN A 288 -43.59 -4.18 7.39
N ARG A 289 -44.74 -4.03 6.69
CA ARG A 289 -44.73 -3.47 5.35
C ARG A 289 -44.28 -2.01 5.29
N ILE A 290 -44.67 -1.18 6.27
CA ILE A 290 -44.14 0.18 6.38
C ILE A 290 -42.61 0.15 6.58
N MET A 291 -42.11 -0.67 7.49
CA MET A 291 -40.66 -0.79 7.71
C MET A 291 -39.93 -1.30 6.46
N GLU A 292 -40.53 -2.21 5.70
CA GLU A 292 -39.97 -2.71 4.45
C GLU A 292 -39.87 -1.59 3.40
N LEU A 293 -40.94 -0.82 3.21
CA LEU A 293 -40.96 0.31 2.32
C LEU A 293 -39.94 1.40 2.70
N GLN A 294 -39.83 1.70 3.99
CA GLN A 294 -38.84 2.63 4.51
C GLN A 294 -37.41 2.15 4.26
N ARG A 295 -37.12 0.87 4.50
CA ARG A 295 -35.78 0.27 4.26
C ARG A 295 -35.42 0.17 2.80
N SER A 296 -36.42 0.04 1.92
CA SER A 296 -36.21 -0.02 0.47
C SER A 296 -36.16 1.36 -0.22
N TYR A 297 -36.28 2.43 0.55
CA TYR A 297 -36.19 3.78 0.01
C TYR A 297 -34.74 4.13 -0.31
N GLU A 298 -34.50 4.59 -1.51
CA GLU A 298 -33.21 5.06 -1.97
C GLU A 298 -33.19 6.59 -1.90
N PHE A 299 -32.33 7.14 -1.05
CA PHE A 299 -32.10 8.58 -0.99
C PHE A 299 -31.33 9.04 -2.25
N PRO A 300 -31.53 10.28 -2.74
CA PRO A 300 -30.71 10.82 -3.81
C PRO A 300 -29.22 10.86 -3.45
N GLU A 301 -28.34 10.57 -4.42
CA GLU A 301 -26.89 10.42 -4.20
C GLU A 301 -26.20 11.67 -3.62
N ASP A 302 -26.79 12.86 -3.81
CA ASP A 302 -26.26 14.14 -3.34
C ASP A 302 -26.71 14.52 -1.91
N THR A 303 -27.52 13.66 -1.27
CA THR A 303 -28.04 13.92 0.09
C THR A 303 -27.14 13.39 1.20
N PHE A 304 -27.20 14.04 2.36
CA PHE A 304 -26.50 13.59 3.55
C PHE A 304 -26.97 12.20 4.00
N GLU A 305 -28.26 11.94 3.92
CA GLU A 305 -28.87 10.64 4.24
C GLU A 305 -28.27 9.51 3.39
N TYR A 306 -28.06 9.75 2.09
CA TYR A 306 -27.42 8.78 1.20
C TYR A 306 -25.98 8.49 1.63
N LYS A 307 -25.19 9.53 1.92
CA LYS A 307 -23.83 9.40 2.41
C LYS A 307 -23.78 8.55 3.68
N ILE A 308 -24.65 8.83 4.66
CA ILE A 308 -24.66 8.13 5.94
C ILE A 308 -25.26 6.71 5.81
N MET A 309 -26.19 6.47 4.92
CA MET A 309 -26.65 5.12 4.55
C MET A 309 -25.51 4.29 3.96
N THR A 310 -24.71 4.89 3.08
CA THR A 310 -23.51 4.26 2.50
C THR A 310 -22.50 3.91 3.61
N VAL A 311 -22.25 4.84 4.53
CA VAL A 311 -21.39 4.59 5.70
C VAL A 311 -21.90 3.42 6.54
N LEU A 312 -23.21 3.34 6.82
CA LEU A 312 -23.78 2.22 7.57
C LEU A 312 -23.58 0.89 6.84
N SER A 313 -23.81 0.87 5.53
CA SER A 313 -23.57 -0.34 4.72
C SER A 313 -22.10 -0.77 4.76
N LEU A 314 -21.16 0.18 4.63
CA LEU A 314 -19.72 -0.08 4.74
C LEU A 314 -19.34 -0.59 6.14
N MET A 315 -19.94 -0.06 7.22
CA MET A 315 -19.71 -0.54 8.59
C MET A 315 -20.19 -1.98 8.81
N GLU A 316 -21.30 -2.36 8.19
CA GLU A 316 -21.79 -3.74 8.26
C GLU A 316 -20.91 -4.69 7.45
N GLU A 317 -20.48 -4.27 6.26
CA GLU A 317 -19.52 -5.00 5.43
C GLU A 317 -18.17 -5.15 6.15
N GLU A 318 -17.64 -4.08 6.74
CA GLU A 318 -16.40 -4.09 7.52
C GLU A 318 -16.46 -5.09 8.68
N LYS A 319 -17.57 -5.06 9.43
CA LYS A 319 -17.77 -6.00 10.54
C LYS A 319 -17.80 -7.45 10.09
N GLN A 320 -18.46 -7.74 8.96
CA GLN A 320 -18.50 -9.09 8.39
C GLN A 320 -17.13 -9.48 7.86
N ALA A 321 -16.47 -8.61 7.09
CA ALA A 321 -15.15 -8.83 6.55
C ALA A 321 -14.09 -9.10 7.64
N LYS A 322 -14.11 -8.35 8.75
CA LYS A 322 -13.22 -8.60 9.90
C LYS A 322 -13.47 -9.96 10.56
N LYS A 323 -14.72 -10.39 10.63
CA LYS A 323 -15.07 -11.70 11.16
C LYS A 323 -14.59 -12.82 10.22
N ASP A 324 -14.80 -12.65 8.92
CA ASP A 324 -14.40 -13.63 7.91
C ASP A 324 -12.88 -13.69 7.81
N LEU A 325 -12.19 -12.54 7.86
CA LEU A 325 -10.73 -12.48 7.92
C LEU A 325 -10.17 -13.28 9.08
N LYS A 326 -10.70 -13.06 10.28
CA LYS A 326 -10.25 -13.79 11.46
C LYS A 326 -10.43 -15.30 11.30
N GLN A 327 -11.62 -15.74 10.89
CA GLN A 327 -11.92 -17.16 10.72
C GLN A 327 -11.02 -17.79 9.65
N LYS A 328 -10.93 -17.17 8.47
CA LYS A 328 -10.11 -17.69 7.36
C LYS A 328 -8.63 -17.70 7.71
N SER A 329 -8.13 -16.71 8.44
CA SER A 329 -6.73 -16.68 8.91
C SER A 329 -6.43 -17.81 9.89
N GLU A 330 -7.34 -18.08 10.84
CA GLU A 330 -7.22 -19.22 11.76
C GLU A 330 -7.27 -20.56 11.00
N ASP A 331 -8.19 -20.72 10.06
CA ASP A 331 -8.33 -21.92 9.23
C ASP A 331 -7.09 -22.12 8.33
N LEU A 332 -6.59 -21.05 7.68
CA LEU A 332 -5.38 -21.12 6.87
C LEU A 332 -4.16 -21.48 7.70
N HIS A 333 -4.05 -20.94 8.92
CA HIS A 333 -2.95 -21.26 9.82
C HIS A 333 -2.90 -22.76 10.17
N ILE A 334 -4.04 -23.37 10.50
CA ILE A 334 -4.15 -24.80 10.79
C ILE A 334 -3.87 -25.63 9.54
N LYS A 335 -4.46 -25.24 8.40
CA LYS A 335 -4.25 -25.92 7.11
C LYS A 335 -2.79 -25.87 6.67
N THR A 336 -2.08 -24.74 6.95
CA THR A 336 -0.65 -24.61 6.66
C THR A 336 0.16 -25.58 7.48
N LYS A 337 -0.12 -25.70 8.79
CA LYS A 337 0.53 -26.68 9.65
C LYS A 337 0.37 -28.11 9.09
N GLU A 338 -0.88 -28.51 8.82
CA GLU A 338 -1.18 -29.83 8.27
C GLU A 338 -0.51 -30.06 6.91
N THR A 339 -0.42 -29.01 6.10
CA THR A 339 0.25 -29.09 4.79
C THR A 339 1.73 -29.33 4.95
N ILE A 340 2.43 -28.60 5.84
CA ILE A 340 3.86 -28.80 6.09
C ILE A 340 4.13 -30.22 6.59
N GLU A 341 3.35 -30.70 7.58
CA GLU A 341 3.50 -32.04 8.17
C GLU A 341 3.27 -33.20 7.16
N ASN A 342 2.62 -32.91 6.02
CA ASN A 342 2.28 -33.89 4.98
C ASN A 342 2.91 -33.58 3.60
N LEU A 343 3.91 -32.72 3.52
CA LEU A 343 4.63 -32.47 2.27
C LEU A 343 5.36 -33.73 1.80
N ASP A 344 5.32 -33.97 0.50
CA ASP A 344 6.18 -34.94 -0.16
C ASP A 344 7.59 -34.34 -0.40
N GLU A 345 8.57 -35.19 -0.66
CA GLU A 345 9.96 -34.80 -0.86
C GLU A 345 10.13 -33.75 -1.98
N ASP A 346 9.44 -33.96 -3.11
CA ASP A 346 9.53 -33.05 -4.26
C ASP A 346 9.06 -31.63 -3.91
N LYS A 347 7.95 -31.53 -3.16
CA LYS A 347 7.42 -30.22 -2.72
C LYS A 347 8.29 -29.58 -1.63
N SER A 348 8.86 -30.39 -0.72
CA SER A 348 9.77 -29.89 0.29
C SER A 348 11.02 -29.30 -0.34
N LEU A 349 11.63 -29.98 -1.31
CA LEU A 349 12.77 -29.47 -2.08
C LEU A 349 12.42 -28.22 -2.90
N TYR A 350 11.25 -28.21 -3.53
CA TYR A 350 10.75 -27.03 -4.26
C TYR A 350 10.59 -25.81 -3.35
N LEU A 351 10.07 -25.97 -2.14
CA LEU A 351 9.92 -24.87 -1.19
C LEU A 351 11.26 -24.40 -0.63
N LEU A 352 12.25 -25.29 -0.43
CA LEU A 352 13.61 -24.90 -0.09
C LEU A 352 14.28 -24.13 -1.22
N GLU A 353 14.09 -24.54 -2.47
CA GLU A 353 14.55 -23.81 -3.66
C GLU A 353 14.02 -22.36 -3.66
N LEU A 354 12.73 -22.19 -3.38
CA LEU A 354 12.10 -20.87 -3.27
C LEU A 354 12.58 -20.07 -2.04
N LYS A 355 12.93 -20.74 -0.96
CA LYS A 355 13.41 -20.09 0.26
C LYS A 355 14.87 -19.64 0.13
N TRP A 356 15.73 -20.45 -0.46
CA TRP A 356 17.17 -20.24 -0.48
C TRP A 356 17.67 -19.61 -1.77
N ILE A 357 17.28 -20.18 -2.91
CA ILE A 357 17.86 -19.83 -4.22
C ILE A 357 17.19 -18.59 -4.79
N LYS A 358 15.88 -18.56 -4.79
CA LYS A 358 15.15 -17.47 -5.43
C LYS A 358 15.51 -16.09 -4.84
N PRO A 359 15.54 -15.84 -3.52
CA PRO A 359 15.89 -14.52 -2.97
C PRO A 359 17.33 -14.12 -3.29
N LEU A 360 18.27 -15.06 -3.26
CA LEU A 360 19.67 -14.82 -3.61
C LEU A 360 19.80 -14.42 -5.09
N VAL A 361 19.19 -15.19 -5.99
CA VAL A 361 19.23 -14.93 -7.42
C VAL A 361 18.53 -13.61 -7.76
N ASP A 362 17.33 -13.37 -7.23
CA ASP A 362 16.59 -12.13 -7.46
C ASP A 362 17.41 -10.90 -7.00
N SER A 363 18.08 -10.99 -5.85
CA SER A 363 18.95 -9.92 -5.33
C SER A 363 20.20 -9.69 -6.19
N ILE A 364 20.82 -10.74 -6.70
CA ILE A 364 21.95 -10.63 -7.64
C ILE A 364 21.49 -9.99 -8.95
N PHE A 365 20.37 -10.42 -9.51
CA PHE A 365 19.82 -9.85 -10.75
C PHE A 365 19.27 -8.43 -10.61
N ALA A 366 19.06 -7.93 -9.38
CA ALA A 366 18.70 -6.55 -9.12
C ALA A 366 19.90 -5.57 -9.22
N ILE A 367 21.14 -6.05 -9.12
CA ILE A 367 22.35 -5.20 -9.14
C ILE A 367 22.40 -4.24 -10.33
N PRO A 368 22.14 -4.65 -11.59
CA PRO A 368 22.12 -3.72 -12.72
C PRO A 368 21.12 -2.59 -12.59
N ASP A 369 19.92 -2.88 -12.07
CA ASP A 369 18.89 -1.86 -11.87
C ASP A 369 19.28 -0.86 -10.79
N GLU A 370 19.89 -1.32 -9.70
CA GLU A 370 20.39 -0.44 -8.64
C GLU A 370 21.52 0.49 -9.14
N ILE A 371 22.45 -0.01 -9.97
CA ILE A 371 23.49 0.79 -10.61
C ILE A 371 22.89 1.88 -11.50
N ILE A 372 21.85 1.53 -12.27
CA ILE A 372 21.15 2.47 -13.15
C ILE A 372 20.40 3.54 -12.31
N GLU A 373 19.72 3.15 -11.25
CA GLU A 373 19.03 4.10 -10.35
C GLU A 373 20.02 5.03 -9.63
N GLU A 374 21.19 4.51 -9.26
CA GLU A 374 22.26 5.33 -8.68
C GLU A 374 22.77 6.38 -9.69
N LEU A 375 22.99 5.99 -10.95
CA LEU A 375 23.35 6.94 -12.01
C LEU A 375 22.26 7.99 -12.21
N ILE A 376 20.99 7.57 -12.30
CA ILE A 376 19.85 8.49 -12.42
C ILE A 376 19.84 9.50 -11.28
N SER A 377 19.99 9.03 -10.05
CA SER A 377 20.04 9.90 -8.86
C SER A 377 21.20 10.90 -8.94
N LYS A 378 22.39 10.47 -9.34
CA LYS A 378 23.55 11.35 -9.49
C LYS A 378 23.35 12.41 -10.57
N VAL A 379 22.78 12.02 -11.73
CA VAL A 379 22.52 12.94 -12.83
C VAL A 379 21.42 13.95 -12.46
N ILE A 380 20.34 13.51 -11.84
CA ILE A 380 19.28 14.40 -11.36
C ILE A 380 19.83 15.38 -10.30
N HIS A 381 20.61 14.87 -9.35
CA HIS A 381 21.24 15.74 -8.34
C HIS A 381 22.13 16.82 -8.98
N LEU A 382 22.91 16.46 -10.02
CA LEU A 382 23.71 17.44 -10.76
C LEU A 382 22.80 18.45 -11.48
N TYR A 383 21.73 17.99 -12.10
CA TYR A 383 20.76 18.87 -12.76
C TYR A 383 20.12 19.85 -11.77
N ASP A 384 19.60 19.38 -10.65
CA ASP A 384 18.96 20.21 -9.62
C ASP A 384 19.94 21.23 -9.02
N LYS A 385 21.18 20.78 -8.75
CA LYS A 385 22.24 21.65 -8.20
C LYS A 385 22.56 22.84 -9.11
N TYR A 386 22.46 22.66 -10.43
CA TYR A 386 22.82 23.67 -11.42
C TYR A 386 21.63 24.19 -12.25
N SER A 387 20.40 23.82 -11.91
CA SER A 387 19.17 24.26 -12.59
C SER A 387 18.89 25.74 -12.39
N THR A 388 19.26 26.28 -11.23
CA THR A 388 19.08 27.70 -10.90
C THR A 388 20.22 28.51 -11.48
N THR A 389 19.96 29.31 -12.52
CA THR A 389 20.92 30.19 -13.12
C THR A 389 21.09 31.47 -12.28
N PHE A 390 22.19 32.17 -12.48
CA PHE A 390 22.40 33.50 -11.86
C PHE A 390 21.29 34.48 -12.26
N SER A 391 20.81 34.40 -13.49
CA SER A 391 19.68 35.19 -13.99
C SER A 391 18.36 34.84 -13.29
N ASP A 392 18.14 33.56 -12.96
CA ASP A 392 16.94 33.16 -12.20
C ASP A 392 16.98 33.68 -10.78
N ILE A 393 18.17 33.73 -10.18
CA ILE A 393 18.38 34.34 -8.85
C ILE A 393 18.14 35.84 -8.92
N GLU A 394 18.68 36.53 -9.93
CA GLU A 394 18.42 37.95 -10.15
C GLU A 394 16.92 38.25 -10.31
N ASN A 395 16.23 37.50 -11.16
CA ASN A 395 14.77 37.63 -11.34
C ASN A 395 14.00 37.36 -10.06
N GLN A 396 14.43 36.38 -9.24
CA GLN A 396 13.81 36.09 -7.94
C GLN A 396 14.04 37.21 -6.94
N ILE A 397 15.23 37.84 -6.93
CA ILE A 397 15.55 39.00 -6.10
C ILE A 397 14.67 40.16 -6.52
N GLU A 398 14.57 40.45 -7.83
CA GLU A 398 13.74 41.53 -8.36
C GLU A 398 12.27 41.35 -7.98
N ASN A 399 11.70 40.18 -8.23
CA ASN A 399 10.31 39.83 -7.84
C ASN A 399 10.06 39.97 -6.34
N LYS A 400 10.98 39.47 -5.50
CA LYS A 400 10.82 39.57 -4.05
C LYS A 400 11.00 41.01 -3.56
N SER A 401 11.85 41.80 -4.20
CA SER A 401 12.02 43.19 -3.92
C SER A 401 10.75 43.99 -4.26
N GLU A 402 10.13 43.72 -5.40
CA GLU A 402 8.86 44.33 -5.80
C GLU A 402 7.71 43.99 -4.82
N ILE A 403 7.60 42.70 -4.44
CA ILE A 403 6.60 42.24 -3.44
C ILE A 403 6.84 42.97 -2.10
N LEU A 404 8.07 43.05 -1.65
CA LEU A 404 8.44 43.73 -0.41
C LEU A 404 8.13 45.22 -0.48
N SER A 405 8.42 45.89 -1.62
CA SER A 405 8.07 47.28 -1.86
C SER A 405 6.56 47.50 -1.76
N ASN A 406 5.76 46.64 -2.40
CA ASN A 406 4.30 46.71 -2.34
C ASN A 406 3.77 46.49 -0.92
N MET A 407 4.35 45.55 -0.16
CA MET A 407 3.98 45.36 1.26
C MET A 407 4.28 46.57 2.12
N PHE A 408 5.38 47.31 1.87
CA PHE A 408 5.67 48.56 2.56
C PHE A 408 4.67 49.66 2.20
N ASP A 409 4.17 49.69 0.95
CA ASP A 409 3.18 50.69 0.51
C ASP A 409 1.79 50.43 1.11
N GLU A 410 1.49 49.23 1.51
CA GLU A 410 0.26 48.88 2.19
C GLU A 410 0.25 49.21 3.69
N LEU A 411 1.43 49.50 4.27
CA LEU A 411 1.53 49.88 5.67
C LEU A 411 1.02 51.33 5.90
N VAL A 412 0.12 51.46 6.87
CA VAL A 412 -0.48 52.73 7.25
C VAL A 412 0.14 53.22 8.57
N GLY A 413 0.63 54.45 8.59
CA GLY A 413 1.24 55.04 9.77
C GLY A 413 1.11 56.55 9.80
N ASN A 414 1.65 57.19 10.83
CA ASN A 414 1.77 58.64 10.87
C ASN A 414 2.90 59.12 9.92
N THR A 415 3.07 60.44 9.76
CA THR A 415 4.03 61.04 8.82
C THR A 415 5.47 60.58 9.07
N TYR A 416 5.86 60.40 10.34
CA TYR A 416 7.20 59.91 10.70
C TYR A 416 7.40 58.44 10.41
N ASP A 417 6.35 57.62 10.59
CA ASP A 417 6.38 56.19 10.25
C ASP A 417 6.56 55.99 8.74
N ILE A 418 5.85 56.77 7.92
CA ILE A 418 5.95 56.76 6.46
C ILE A 418 7.34 57.21 5.97
N GLU A 419 7.91 58.27 6.57
CA GLU A 419 9.28 58.67 6.28
C GLU A 419 10.29 57.57 6.62
N GLY A 420 10.14 56.92 7.80
CA GLY A 420 10.99 55.80 8.21
C GLY A 420 10.87 54.57 7.28
N LEU A 421 9.67 54.25 6.82
CA LEU A 421 9.44 53.19 5.83
C LEU A 421 10.08 53.51 4.47
N SER A 422 10.03 54.79 4.03
CA SER A 422 10.67 55.23 2.80
C SER A 422 12.20 55.15 2.89
N GLU A 423 12.80 55.53 4.03
CA GLU A 423 14.23 55.34 4.25
C GLU A 423 14.62 53.86 4.30
N LEU A 424 13.79 53.00 4.93
CA LEU A 424 14.03 51.57 4.97
C LEU A 424 14.00 50.96 3.57
N LYS A 425 13.03 51.35 2.71
CA LYS A 425 12.99 50.95 1.30
C LYS A 425 14.30 51.28 0.57
N LYS A 426 14.81 52.48 0.76
CA LYS A 426 16.08 52.90 0.14
C LYS A 426 17.27 52.07 0.60
N ILE A 427 17.34 51.76 1.90
CA ILE A 427 18.43 50.95 2.47
C ILE A 427 18.35 49.50 1.95
N LEU A 428 17.16 48.96 1.75
CA LEU A 428 16.93 47.61 1.24
C LEU A 428 17.00 47.54 -0.30
N GLY A 429 17.08 48.67 -1.01
CA GLY A 429 17.13 48.70 -2.46
C GLY A 429 15.84 48.26 -3.13
N VAL A 430 14.69 48.48 -2.49
CA VAL A 430 13.35 48.05 -2.95
C VAL A 430 12.46 49.27 -3.31
N GLU A 431 13.03 50.27 -3.94
CA GLU A 431 12.31 51.50 -4.40
C GLU A 431 11.29 51.19 -5.50
#